data_1464656810b780258e56565de2c9545f
#
_entry.id   1464656810b780258e56565de2c9545f
#
_cell.length_a   1.000
_cell.length_b   1.000
_cell.length_c   1.000
_cell.angle_alpha   90.00
_cell.angle_beta   90.00
_cell.angle_gamma   90.00
#
_symmetry.space_group_name_H-M   'P 1'
#
loop_
_entity.id
_entity.type
_entity.pdbx_description
1 polymer ?
#
loop_
_entity_poly.entity_id
_entity_poly.type
_entity_poly.pdbx_seq_one_letter_code
_entity_poly.pdbx_strand_id
1 'polypeptide(L)'
;MGMTVADIRRRKQAERLSRLHQQASLVLAKQPGGSLWLFGSWARGDWDGFSDVDVLAVAPNRSQASELADAVLDQEMADDVLALTDQEWQERRNGDDPYWRAIGRYALQLGLS
;
A
#
# COMPACT_ATOMS: atom_id res chain seq x y z
N MET A 1 -12.00 10.88 -31.76
CA MET A 1 -12.29 9.87 -30.71
C MET A 1 -11.93 10.44 -29.35
N GLY A 2 -12.89 10.53 -28.47
CA GLY A 2 -12.68 11.04 -27.12
C GLY A 2 -12.34 9.92 -26.15
N MET A 3 -11.77 10.31 -25.03
CA MET A 3 -11.58 9.41 -23.90
C MET A 3 -12.89 9.24 -23.15
N THR A 4 -13.19 8.01 -22.73
CA THR A 4 -14.32 7.75 -21.86
C THR A 4 -13.94 8.04 -20.40
N VAL A 5 -14.93 8.15 -19.52
CA VAL A 5 -14.71 8.29 -18.08
C VAL A 5 -13.90 7.09 -17.55
N ALA A 6 -14.21 5.88 -18.05
CA ALA A 6 -13.47 4.67 -17.66
C ALA A 6 -12.00 4.75 -18.07
N ASP A 7 -11.69 5.30 -19.25
CA ASP A 7 -10.31 5.47 -19.72
C ASP A 7 -9.55 6.46 -18.86
N ILE A 8 -10.18 7.59 -18.51
CA ILE A 8 -9.59 8.62 -17.64
C ILE A 8 -9.31 8.03 -16.26
N ARG A 9 -10.27 7.25 -15.73
CA ARG A 9 -10.13 6.62 -14.43
C ARG A 9 -8.97 5.63 -14.40
N ARG A 10 -8.84 4.76 -15.41
CA ARG A 10 -7.74 3.82 -15.51
C ARG A 10 -6.39 4.51 -15.59
N ARG A 11 -6.32 5.60 -16.35
CA ARG A 11 -5.09 6.39 -16.48
C ARG A 11 -4.69 6.99 -15.13
N LYS A 12 -5.62 7.59 -14.40
CA LYS A 12 -5.36 8.18 -13.09
C LYS A 12 -4.87 7.13 -12.10
N GLN A 13 -5.50 5.95 -12.11
CA GLN A 13 -5.08 4.86 -11.24
C GLN A 13 -3.67 4.39 -11.57
N ALA A 14 -3.37 4.20 -12.86
CA ALA A 14 -2.05 3.77 -13.30
C ALA A 14 -0.97 4.79 -12.94
N GLU A 15 -1.25 6.09 -13.11
CA GLU A 15 -0.33 7.15 -12.74
C GLU A 15 -0.07 7.18 -11.24
N ARG A 16 -1.13 7.03 -10.44
CA ARG A 16 -1.01 6.99 -8.99
C ARG A 16 -0.19 5.80 -8.53
N LEU A 17 -0.49 4.61 -9.06
CA LEU A 17 0.26 3.40 -8.73
C LEU A 17 1.73 3.51 -9.12
N SER A 18 2.01 4.06 -10.30
CA SER A 18 3.39 4.28 -10.75
C SER A 18 4.15 5.18 -9.77
N ARG A 19 3.54 6.27 -9.34
CA ARG A 19 4.14 7.19 -8.37
C ARG A 19 4.37 6.52 -7.03
N LEU A 20 3.39 5.76 -6.56
CA LEU A 20 3.50 5.03 -5.30
C LEU A 20 4.62 3.99 -5.35
N HIS A 21 4.76 3.27 -6.46
CA HIS A 21 5.85 2.31 -6.65
C HIS A 21 7.22 3.00 -6.58
N GLN A 22 7.37 4.16 -7.23
CA GLN A 22 8.61 4.91 -7.20
C GLN A 22 8.95 5.39 -5.79
N GLN A 23 7.97 5.96 -5.09
CA GLN A 23 8.16 6.43 -3.72
C GLN A 23 8.49 5.27 -2.78
N ALA A 24 7.79 4.15 -2.93
CA ALA A 24 8.03 2.94 -2.14
C ALA A 24 9.44 2.41 -2.36
N SER A 25 9.92 2.39 -3.60
CA SER A 25 11.28 1.93 -3.90
C SER A 25 12.33 2.76 -3.18
N LEU A 26 12.14 4.08 -3.12
CA LEU A 26 13.07 4.98 -2.41
C LEU A 26 13.07 4.69 -0.90
N VAL A 27 11.89 4.49 -0.32
CA VAL A 27 11.77 4.17 1.11
C VAL A 27 12.42 2.82 1.41
N LEU A 28 12.09 1.81 0.61
CA LEU A 28 12.57 0.43 0.85
C LEU A 28 14.07 0.30 0.65
N ALA A 29 14.68 1.12 -0.19
CA ALA A 29 16.13 1.12 -0.38
C ALA A 29 16.88 1.43 0.91
N LYS A 30 16.25 2.19 1.83
CA LYS A 30 16.82 2.57 3.12
C LYS A 30 16.33 1.72 4.27
N GLN A 31 15.40 0.80 4.00
CA GLN A 31 14.78 -0.04 5.02
C GLN A 31 14.81 -1.50 4.58
N PRO A 32 16.00 -2.13 4.54
CA PRO A 32 16.13 -3.50 4.07
C PRO A 32 15.32 -4.47 4.94
N GLY A 33 14.70 -5.45 4.30
CA GLY A 33 13.84 -6.42 4.98
C GLY A 33 12.39 -5.98 5.10
N GLY A 34 12.05 -4.74 4.74
CA GLY A 34 10.69 -4.24 4.78
C GLY A 34 9.93 -4.51 3.49
N SER A 35 8.60 -4.46 3.58
CA SER A 35 7.72 -4.46 2.42
C SER A 35 6.58 -3.47 2.64
N LEU A 36 6.05 -2.93 1.55
CA LEU A 36 4.95 -1.97 1.58
C LEU A 36 3.81 -2.52 0.72
N TRP A 37 2.59 -2.39 1.23
CA TRP A 37 1.39 -2.91 0.57
C TRP A 37 0.30 -1.84 0.54
N LEU A 38 -0.19 -1.55 -0.64
CA LEU A 38 -1.35 -0.67 -0.82
C LEU A 38 -2.62 -1.47 -0.53
N PHE A 39 -3.50 -0.92 0.29
CA PHE A 39 -4.78 -1.56 0.57
C PHE A 39 -5.91 -0.53 0.49
N GLY A 40 -7.14 -0.94 0.79
CA GLY A 40 -8.28 -0.05 0.71
C GLY A 40 -8.77 0.19 -0.71
N SER A 41 -9.45 1.30 -0.93
CA SER A 41 -10.15 1.57 -2.19
C SER A 41 -9.22 1.69 -3.40
N TRP A 42 -8.01 2.25 -3.23
CA TRP A 42 -7.05 2.34 -4.33
C TRP A 42 -6.57 0.97 -4.79
N ALA A 43 -6.45 0.01 -3.88
CA ALA A 43 -6.07 -1.37 -4.22
C ALA A 43 -7.23 -2.12 -4.87
N ARG A 44 -8.46 -1.93 -4.37
CA ARG A 44 -9.65 -2.58 -4.91
C ARG A 44 -10.11 -2.00 -6.26
N GLY A 45 -9.79 -0.75 -6.53
CA GLY A 45 -10.21 -0.06 -7.75
C GLY A 45 -11.52 0.72 -7.62
N ASP A 46 -12.11 0.79 -6.43
CA ASP A 46 -13.35 1.53 -6.17
C ASP A 46 -13.10 2.91 -5.55
N TRP A 47 -11.92 3.46 -5.80
CA TRP A 47 -11.52 4.78 -5.31
C TRP A 47 -12.33 5.91 -5.97
N ASP A 48 -12.42 7.04 -5.26
CA ASP A 48 -12.96 8.29 -5.79
C ASP A 48 -12.00 9.45 -5.45
N GLY A 49 -12.40 10.68 -5.75
CA GLY A 49 -11.57 11.86 -5.54
C GLY A 49 -11.27 12.16 -4.07
N PHE A 50 -11.98 11.52 -3.14
CA PHE A 50 -11.83 11.71 -1.71
C PHE A 50 -11.24 10.47 -1.02
N SER A 51 -10.89 9.44 -1.77
CA SER A 51 -10.35 8.20 -1.20
C SER A 51 -8.94 8.43 -0.67
N ASP A 52 -8.70 7.96 0.56
CA ASP A 52 -7.37 7.99 1.16
C ASP A 52 -6.49 6.90 0.56
N VAL A 53 -5.18 7.14 0.60
CA VAL A 53 -4.18 6.14 0.27
C VAL A 53 -3.78 5.44 1.56
N ASP A 54 -4.06 4.15 1.64
CA ASP A 54 -3.80 3.32 2.81
C ASP A 54 -2.66 2.34 2.51
N VAL A 55 -1.63 2.35 3.37
CA VAL A 55 -0.43 1.52 3.18
C VAL A 55 -0.15 0.70 4.43
N LEU A 56 0.19 -0.58 4.23
CA LEU A 56 0.76 -1.44 5.27
C LEU A 56 2.28 -1.36 5.18
N ALA A 57 2.92 -1.07 6.30
CA ALA A 57 4.38 -1.13 6.44
C ALA A 57 4.71 -2.40 7.23
N VAL A 58 5.32 -3.37 6.56
CA VAL A 58 5.57 -4.71 7.11
C VAL A 58 7.07 -4.93 7.22
N ALA A 59 7.53 -5.38 8.36
CA ALA A 59 8.95 -5.61 8.61
C ALA A 59 9.14 -6.77 9.60
N PRO A 60 10.40 -7.29 9.73
CA PRO A 60 10.64 -8.46 10.59
C PRO A 60 10.27 -8.29 12.06
N ASN A 61 10.37 -7.06 12.60
CA ASN A 61 10.03 -6.80 14.00
C ASN A 61 9.32 -5.46 14.13
N ARG A 62 8.78 -5.24 15.33
CA ARG A 62 7.97 -4.04 15.61
C ARG A 62 8.75 -2.74 15.43
N SER A 63 9.99 -2.69 15.86
CA SER A 63 10.82 -1.50 15.73
C SER A 63 11.04 -1.12 14.28
N GLN A 64 11.41 -2.08 13.46
CA GLN A 64 11.61 -1.86 12.02
C GLN A 64 10.31 -1.51 11.31
N ALA A 65 9.19 -2.14 11.68
CA ALA A 65 7.89 -1.83 11.11
C ALA A 65 7.49 -0.38 11.41
N SER A 66 7.74 0.09 12.63
CA SER A 66 7.45 1.46 13.03
C SER A 66 8.33 2.46 12.29
N GLU A 67 9.62 2.17 12.14
CA GLU A 67 10.54 3.01 11.37
C GLU A 67 10.11 3.10 9.90
N LEU A 68 9.69 1.99 9.33
CA LEU A 68 9.22 1.94 7.95
C LEU A 68 7.94 2.77 7.79
N ALA A 69 7.01 2.65 8.72
CA ALA A 69 5.77 3.44 8.72
C ALA A 69 6.06 4.94 8.80
N ASP A 70 6.99 5.33 9.66
CA ASP A 70 7.40 6.74 9.78
C ASP A 70 8.03 7.25 8.49
N ALA A 71 8.85 6.43 7.83
CA ALA A 71 9.45 6.79 6.55
C ALA A 71 8.40 7.00 5.46
N VAL A 72 7.35 6.18 5.44
CA VAL A 72 6.23 6.33 4.51
C VAL A 72 5.51 7.65 4.74
N LEU A 73 5.23 7.97 5.99
CA LEU A 73 4.58 9.23 6.35
C LEU A 73 5.44 10.44 6.01
N ASP A 74 6.75 10.35 6.23
CA ASP A 74 7.69 11.43 5.90
C ASP A 74 7.74 11.70 4.39
N GLN A 75 7.52 10.69 3.57
CA GLN A 75 7.46 10.85 2.12
C GLN A 75 6.10 11.40 1.64
N GLU A 76 5.16 11.56 2.54
CA GLU A 76 3.81 12.04 2.21
C GLU A 76 3.15 11.21 1.11
N MET A 77 3.49 9.92 1.02
CA MET A 77 2.97 9.03 -0.01
C MET A 77 1.66 8.35 0.37
N ALA A 78 1.29 8.38 1.64
CA ALA A 78 0.08 7.75 2.14
C ALA A 78 -0.58 8.62 3.20
N ASP A 79 -1.92 8.52 3.28
CA ASP A 79 -2.72 9.22 4.28
C ASP A 79 -2.76 8.43 5.59
N ASP A 80 -2.89 7.11 5.49
CA ASP A 80 -2.89 6.20 6.62
C ASP A 80 -1.85 5.11 6.43
N VAL A 81 -1.08 4.83 7.48
CA VAL A 81 -0.08 3.77 7.47
C VAL A 81 -0.28 2.90 8.70
N LEU A 82 -0.35 1.60 8.48
CA LEU A 82 -0.45 0.62 9.54
C LEU A 82 0.84 -0.21 9.56
N ALA A 83 1.50 -0.25 10.72
CA ALA A 83 2.74 -1.00 10.90
C ALA A 83 2.43 -2.41 11.41
N LEU A 84 2.92 -3.42 10.72
CA LEU A 84 2.78 -4.82 11.10
C LEU A 84 4.12 -5.53 11.02
N THR A 85 4.32 -6.52 11.88
CA THR A 85 5.43 -7.45 11.69
C THR A 85 5.07 -8.44 10.59
N ASP A 86 6.09 -9.10 9.99
CA ASP A 86 5.86 -10.16 9.00
C ASP A 86 4.90 -11.22 9.53
N GLN A 87 5.08 -11.63 10.79
CA GLN A 87 4.24 -12.64 11.43
C GLN A 87 2.80 -12.16 11.55
N GLU A 88 2.59 -10.93 12.02
CA GLU A 88 1.24 -10.36 12.13
C GLU A 88 0.55 -10.30 10.77
N TRP A 89 1.26 -9.88 9.73
CA TRP A 89 0.70 -9.80 8.38
C TRP A 89 0.25 -11.17 7.88
N GLN A 90 1.10 -12.20 8.06
CA GLN A 90 0.75 -13.55 7.65
C GLN A 90 -0.44 -14.10 8.44
N GLU A 91 -0.47 -13.88 9.73
CA GLU A 91 -1.57 -14.33 10.59
C GLU A 91 -2.90 -13.67 10.20
N ARG A 92 -2.87 -12.36 9.92
CA ARG A 92 -4.09 -11.63 9.59
C ARG A 92 -4.63 -11.98 8.21
N ARG A 93 -3.75 -12.07 7.21
CA ARG A 93 -4.21 -12.38 5.84
C ARG A 93 -4.67 -13.81 5.68
N ASN A 94 -4.22 -14.72 6.51
CA ASN A 94 -4.57 -16.14 6.48
C ASN A 94 -5.59 -16.53 7.56
N GLY A 95 -6.03 -15.59 8.38
CA GLY A 95 -6.96 -15.84 9.47
C GLY A 95 -8.43 -15.83 9.02
N ASP A 96 -9.32 -15.84 10.00
CA ASP A 96 -10.77 -15.95 9.76
C ASP A 96 -11.52 -14.62 9.74
N ASP A 97 -10.82 -13.50 10.07
CA ASP A 97 -11.45 -12.18 10.07
C ASP A 97 -11.75 -11.75 8.63
N PRO A 98 -13.02 -11.56 8.26
CA PRO A 98 -13.39 -11.19 6.89
C PRO A 98 -12.75 -9.88 6.43
N TYR A 99 -12.56 -8.92 7.34
CA TYR A 99 -11.93 -7.63 7.04
C TYR A 99 -10.47 -7.84 6.60
N TRP A 100 -9.70 -8.60 7.37
CA TRP A 100 -8.29 -8.85 7.06
C TRP A 100 -8.11 -9.79 5.88
N ARG A 101 -9.03 -10.74 5.69
CA ARG A 101 -9.01 -11.59 4.50
C ARG A 101 -9.24 -10.78 3.23
N ALA A 102 -10.14 -9.81 3.28
CA ALA A 102 -10.38 -8.91 2.15
C ALA A 102 -9.15 -8.05 1.85
N ILE A 103 -8.51 -7.51 2.89
CA ILE A 103 -7.26 -6.75 2.71
C ILE A 103 -6.21 -7.64 2.06
N GLY A 104 -6.00 -8.86 2.57
CA GLY A 104 -5.02 -9.78 2.00
C GLY A 104 -5.30 -10.18 0.56
N ARG A 105 -6.57 -10.20 0.18
CA ARG A 105 -7.00 -10.55 -1.18
C ARG A 105 -6.68 -9.44 -2.19
N TYR A 106 -6.88 -8.19 -1.81
CA TYR A 106 -6.76 -7.04 -2.73
C TYR A 106 -5.49 -6.24 -2.57
N ALA A 107 -4.71 -6.46 -1.52
CA ALA A 107 -3.49 -5.70 -1.27
C ALA A 107 -2.50 -5.85 -2.43
N LEU A 108 -1.89 -4.72 -2.82
CA LEU A 108 -0.91 -4.66 -3.89
C LEU A 108 0.45 -4.33 -3.30
N GLN A 109 1.43 -5.17 -3.53
CA GLN A 109 2.79 -4.89 -3.05
C GLN A 109 3.41 -3.76 -3.85
N LEU A 110 3.99 -2.78 -3.15
CA LEU A 110 4.60 -1.60 -3.75
C LEU A 110 6.12 -1.73 -3.79
N GLY A 111 6.73 -1.04 -4.76
CA GLY A 111 8.18 -0.95 -4.84
C GLY A 111 8.87 -2.20 -5.37
N LEU A 112 8.14 -3.08 -6.04
CA LEU A 112 8.73 -4.24 -6.72
C LEU A 112 9.44 -3.80 -7.98
N SER A 113 10.67 -4.18 -8.11
CA SER A 113 11.46 -3.94 -9.31
C SER A 113 11.31 -5.08 -10.30
#